data_d191dea4847f852b3106381ddbe89315
#
_entry.id   d191dea4847f852b3106381ddbe89315
#
_cell.length_a   1.000
_cell.length_b   1.000
_cell.length_c   1.000
_cell.angle_alpha   90.00
_cell.angle_beta   90.00
_cell.angle_gamma   90.00
#
_symmetry.space_group_name_H-M   'P 1'
#
loop_
_entity.id
_entity.type
_entity.pdbx_description
1 polymer ?
#
loop_
_entity_poly.entity_id
_entity_poly.type
_entity_poly.pdbx_seq_one_letter_code
_entity_poly.pdbx_strand_id
1 'polypeptide(L)'
;MRTVMAVLGLAGLALAIALVVREGVAAVLGVVFAAGWSLLAVVAYDAVPLLADAAAWRCLVSGSQRPSLLGTLGVRWIRQSVNQLLPVMQVGGDVIGARMLHLAGVRGAEAGASVVVDLTLSVATQTLFTLAGAALLLALFEAEGMIWPVLGGTAFLASGLAGFVVVQRRGLFRFLARHLETASGGMLAFVGSAEALDAAVRAVHARPRALWCNAG
;
A
#
# COMPACT_ATOMS: atom_id res chain seq x y z
N MET A 1 -20.67 -8.23 7.13
CA MET A 1 -19.29 -8.03 6.65
C MET A 1 -18.25 -8.80 7.46
N ARG A 2 -18.18 -8.67 8.79
CA ARG A 2 -17.18 -9.41 9.62
C ARG A 2 -17.22 -10.93 9.44
N THR A 3 -18.41 -11.51 9.41
CA THR A 3 -18.62 -12.95 9.23
C THR A 3 -18.18 -13.45 7.85
N VAL A 4 -18.49 -12.72 6.79
CA VAL A 4 -18.08 -13.05 5.42
C VAL A 4 -16.55 -13.02 5.27
N MET A 5 -15.88 -12.00 5.84
CA MET A 5 -14.42 -11.90 5.83
C MET A 5 -13.76 -13.06 6.61
N ALA A 6 -14.34 -13.42 7.77
CA ALA A 6 -13.83 -14.54 8.56
C ALA A 6 -14.02 -15.88 7.81
N VAL A 7 -15.17 -16.08 7.16
CA VAL A 7 -15.44 -17.29 6.36
C VAL A 7 -14.50 -17.39 5.16
N LEU A 8 -14.28 -16.29 4.42
CA LEU A 8 -13.34 -16.28 3.29
C LEU A 8 -11.89 -16.51 3.74
N GLY A 9 -11.48 -15.93 4.87
CA GLY A 9 -10.16 -16.18 5.43
C GLY A 9 -9.95 -17.62 5.87
N LEU A 10 -10.95 -18.21 6.56
CA LEU A 10 -10.92 -19.61 6.95
C LEU A 10 -10.94 -20.55 5.74
N ALA A 11 -11.74 -20.25 4.72
CA ALA A 11 -11.79 -21.02 3.49
C ALA A 11 -10.45 -20.97 2.74
N GLY A 12 -9.81 -19.80 2.65
CA GLY A 12 -8.48 -19.64 2.05
C GLY A 12 -7.40 -20.43 2.82
N LEU A 13 -7.44 -20.37 4.15
CA LEU A 13 -6.53 -21.14 5.01
C LEU A 13 -6.75 -22.65 4.84
N ALA A 14 -8.00 -23.10 4.85
CA ALA A 14 -8.34 -24.50 4.65
C ALA A 14 -7.89 -25.00 3.28
N LEU A 15 -8.06 -24.19 2.22
CA LEU A 15 -7.58 -24.50 0.89
C LEU A 15 -6.05 -24.60 0.85
N ALA A 16 -5.34 -23.67 1.48
CA ALA A 16 -3.87 -23.69 1.54
C ALA A 16 -3.38 -24.96 2.26
N ILE A 17 -3.98 -25.31 3.41
CA ILE A 17 -3.67 -26.54 4.14
C ILE A 17 -3.97 -27.77 3.28
N ALA A 18 -5.12 -27.82 2.61
CA ALA A 18 -5.51 -28.93 1.73
C ALA A 18 -4.52 -29.12 0.58
N LEU A 19 -4.04 -28.03 -0.03
CA LEU A 19 -3.03 -28.08 -1.10
C LEU A 19 -1.70 -28.61 -0.57
N VAL A 20 -1.22 -28.13 0.58
CA VAL A 20 0.03 -28.62 1.20
C VAL A 20 -0.07 -30.10 1.55
N VAL A 21 -1.22 -30.54 2.08
CA VAL A 21 -1.45 -31.96 2.40
C VAL A 21 -1.51 -32.81 1.14
N ARG A 22 -2.14 -32.30 0.06
CA ARG A 22 -2.26 -32.98 -1.23
C ARG A 22 -0.91 -33.15 -1.92
N GLU A 23 -0.09 -32.11 -1.95
CA GLU A 23 1.26 -32.16 -2.56
C GLU A 23 2.26 -32.96 -1.70
N GLY A 24 1.92 -33.19 -0.43
CA GLY A 24 2.75 -33.88 0.53
C GLY A 24 3.68 -32.92 1.28
N VAL A 25 3.54 -32.88 2.60
CA VAL A 25 4.37 -32.05 3.49
C VAL A 25 5.87 -32.32 3.29
N ALA A 26 6.23 -33.58 3.03
CA ALA A 26 7.62 -33.98 2.77
C ALA A 26 8.18 -33.35 1.48
N ALA A 27 7.38 -33.23 0.41
CA ALA A 27 7.77 -32.58 -0.84
C ALA A 27 8.01 -31.09 -0.62
N VAL A 28 7.11 -30.40 0.10
CA VAL A 28 7.26 -28.97 0.43
C VAL A 28 8.50 -28.74 1.29
N LEU A 29 8.71 -29.54 2.33
CA LEU A 29 9.92 -29.46 3.16
C LEU A 29 11.18 -29.78 2.37
N GLY A 30 11.12 -30.75 1.44
CA GLY A 30 12.24 -31.08 0.55
C GLY A 30 12.67 -29.88 -0.29
N VAL A 31 11.75 -29.12 -0.86
CA VAL A 31 12.04 -27.88 -1.61
C VAL A 31 12.66 -26.82 -0.70
N VAL A 32 12.11 -26.64 0.51
CA VAL A 32 12.64 -25.67 1.49
C VAL A 32 14.07 -26.02 1.90
N PHE A 33 14.35 -27.31 2.20
CA PHE A 33 15.68 -27.76 2.54
C PHE A 33 16.66 -27.70 1.35
N ALA A 34 16.20 -28.02 0.14
CA ALA A 34 17.01 -27.92 -1.07
C ALA A 34 17.40 -26.47 -1.39
N ALA A 35 16.50 -25.51 -1.12
CA ALA A 35 16.80 -24.09 -1.26
C ALA A 35 17.85 -23.61 -0.23
N GLY A 36 17.90 -24.21 0.97
CA GLY A 36 18.96 -23.97 1.97
C GLY A 36 19.22 -22.48 2.24
N TRP A 37 20.48 -22.08 2.19
CA TRP A 37 20.93 -20.71 2.45
C TRP A 37 20.40 -19.67 1.43
N SER A 38 19.99 -20.09 0.23
CA SER A 38 19.42 -19.17 -0.76
C SER A 38 18.10 -18.54 -0.31
N LEU A 39 17.32 -19.24 0.54
CA LEU A 39 16.12 -18.65 1.17
C LEU A 39 16.46 -17.45 2.05
N LEU A 40 17.55 -17.51 2.81
CA LEU A 40 17.98 -16.38 3.63
C LEU A 40 18.45 -15.21 2.77
N ALA A 41 19.09 -15.48 1.63
CA ALA A 41 19.46 -14.44 0.68
C ALA A 41 18.22 -13.75 0.09
N VAL A 42 17.17 -14.51 -0.25
CA VAL A 42 15.89 -13.95 -0.72
C VAL A 42 15.23 -13.11 0.38
N VAL A 43 15.16 -13.62 1.62
CA VAL A 43 14.59 -12.87 2.75
C VAL A 43 15.38 -11.59 3.02
N ALA A 44 16.71 -11.64 2.97
CA ALA A 44 17.56 -10.47 3.14
C ALA A 44 17.37 -9.46 2.00
N TYR A 45 17.21 -9.92 0.77
CA TYR A 45 16.92 -9.08 -0.39
C TYR A 45 15.57 -8.38 -0.24
N ASP A 46 14.51 -9.11 0.15
CA ASP A 46 13.17 -8.55 0.38
C ASP A 46 13.11 -7.59 1.59
N ALA A 47 14.01 -7.75 2.55
CA ALA A 47 14.07 -6.83 3.68
C ALA A 47 14.52 -5.41 3.28
N VAL A 48 15.34 -5.27 2.22
CA VAL A 48 15.86 -3.96 1.78
C VAL A 48 14.73 -3.03 1.32
N PRO A 49 13.87 -3.39 0.34
CA PRO A 49 12.76 -2.54 -0.06
C PRO A 49 11.76 -2.31 1.09
N LEU A 50 11.53 -3.30 1.94
CA LEU A 50 10.63 -3.15 3.08
C LEU A 50 11.17 -2.11 4.09
N LEU A 51 12.48 -2.09 4.34
CA LEU A 51 13.13 -1.08 5.19
C LEU A 51 13.09 0.30 4.54
N ALA A 52 13.36 0.39 3.24
CA ALA A 52 13.25 1.64 2.48
C ALA A 52 11.83 2.21 2.54
N ASP A 53 10.83 1.38 2.29
CA ASP A 53 9.42 1.73 2.37
C ASP A 53 9.03 2.20 3.79
N ALA A 54 9.49 1.52 4.84
CA ALA A 54 9.22 1.92 6.22
C ALA A 54 9.87 3.27 6.56
N ALA A 55 11.10 3.49 6.10
CA ALA A 55 11.82 4.76 6.28
C ALA A 55 11.11 5.90 5.53
N ALA A 56 10.71 5.65 4.30
CA ALA A 56 9.96 6.56 3.45
C ALA A 56 8.61 6.94 4.07
N TRP A 57 7.83 5.95 4.48
CA TRP A 57 6.55 6.21 5.15
C TRP A 57 6.70 6.99 6.46
N ARG A 58 7.75 6.70 7.23
CA ARG A 58 8.09 7.45 8.45
C ARG A 58 8.33 8.93 8.18
N CYS A 59 8.84 9.31 6.99
CA CYS A 59 9.03 10.71 6.61
C CYS A 59 7.69 11.46 6.43
N LEU A 60 6.62 10.75 6.07
CA LEU A 60 5.27 11.34 5.93
C LEU A 60 4.62 11.63 7.29
N VAL A 61 4.99 10.89 8.34
CA VAL A 61 4.47 11.12 9.70
C VAL A 61 5.19 12.31 10.33
N SER A 62 4.41 13.30 10.74
CA SER A 62 4.89 14.55 11.34
C SER A 62 4.70 14.54 12.86
N GLY A 63 5.47 15.37 13.56
CA GLY A 63 5.27 15.66 14.97
C GLY A 63 6.30 15.04 15.90
N SER A 64 6.18 15.34 17.18
CA SER A 64 7.06 14.88 18.26
C SER A 64 6.92 13.39 18.58
N GLN A 65 5.84 12.77 18.11
CA GLN A 65 5.53 11.35 18.35
C GLN A 65 5.74 10.49 17.10
N ARG A 66 6.82 10.75 16.35
CA ARG A 66 7.20 9.86 15.24
C ARG A 66 7.56 8.47 15.78
N PRO A 67 6.95 7.39 15.28
CA PRO A 67 7.33 6.04 15.66
C PRO A 67 8.82 5.78 15.36
N SER A 68 9.44 4.86 16.11
CA SER A 68 10.78 4.38 15.76
C SER A 68 10.76 3.70 14.38
N LEU A 69 11.92 3.60 13.73
CA LEU A 69 12.02 2.91 12.43
C LEU A 69 11.51 1.46 12.54
N LEU A 70 11.92 0.75 13.60
CA LEU A 70 11.47 -0.62 13.87
C LEU A 70 9.95 -0.69 14.10
N GLY A 71 9.38 0.28 14.83
CA GLY A 71 7.93 0.38 15.01
C GLY A 71 7.19 0.59 13.68
N THR A 72 7.68 1.50 12.83
CA THR A 72 7.11 1.74 11.50
C THR A 72 7.27 0.51 10.60
N LEU A 73 8.41 -0.16 10.65
CA LEU A 73 8.67 -1.42 9.93
C LEU A 73 7.66 -2.50 10.32
N GLY A 74 7.41 -2.68 11.62
CA GLY A 74 6.42 -3.64 12.11
C GLY A 74 5.01 -3.33 11.62
N VAL A 75 4.60 -2.06 11.68
CA VAL A 75 3.31 -1.61 11.15
C VAL A 75 3.22 -1.83 9.64
N ARG A 76 4.29 -1.53 8.88
CA ARG A 76 4.35 -1.74 7.43
C ARG A 76 4.22 -3.21 7.08
N TRP A 77 4.93 -4.08 7.79
CA TRP A 77 4.87 -5.52 7.57
C TRP A 77 3.48 -6.08 7.82
N ILE A 78 2.84 -5.71 8.95
CA ILE A 78 1.48 -6.13 9.26
C ILE A 78 0.50 -5.61 8.20
N ARG A 79 0.61 -4.34 7.80
CA ARG A 79 -0.20 -3.74 6.73
C ARG A 79 -0.09 -4.54 5.43
N GLN A 80 1.12 -4.86 5.01
CA GLN A 80 1.38 -5.62 3.78
C GLN A 80 0.85 -7.06 3.89
N SER A 81 1.09 -7.74 5.01
CA SER A 81 0.60 -9.10 5.23
C SER A 81 -0.94 -9.16 5.20
N VAL A 82 -1.62 -8.19 5.81
CA VAL A 82 -3.09 -8.11 5.77
C VAL A 82 -3.59 -7.86 4.36
N ASN A 83 -2.95 -6.97 3.60
CA ASN A 83 -3.34 -6.70 2.21
C ASN A 83 -3.14 -7.91 1.29
N GLN A 84 -2.13 -8.76 1.57
CA GLN A 84 -1.89 -9.99 0.82
C GLN A 84 -2.85 -11.12 1.21
N LEU A 85 -3.20 -11.24 2.49
CA LEU A 85 -4.09 -12.29 2.99
C LEU A 85 -5.57 -12.01 2.72
N LEU A 86 -5.97 -10.74 2.67
CA LEU A 86 -7.35 -10.34 2.45
C LEU A 86 -7.54 -9.83 1.02
N PRO A 87 -8.21 -10.59 0.13
CA PRO A 87 -8.45 -10.18 -1.26
C PRO A 87 -9.48 -9.05 -1.41
N VAL A 88 -9.78 -8.32 -0.33
CA VAL A 88 -10.75 -7.23 -0.30
C VAL A 88 -10.08 -5.92 -0.69
N MET A 89 -9.86 -5.72 -1.97
CA MET A 89 -9.40 -4.47 -2.60
C MET A 89 -8.13 -3.84 -1.98
N GLN A 90 -7.32 -4.61 -1.24
CA GLN A 90 -6.09 -4.15 -0.56
C GLN A 90 -6.28 -2.97 0.43
N VAL A 91 -7.51 -2.62 0.78
CA VAL A 91 -7.82 -1.49 1.68
C VAL A 91 -7.76 -1.88 3.16
N GLY A 92 -7.93 -3.18 3.47
CA GLY A 92 -7.98 -3.67 4.86
C GLY A 92 -6.70 -3.38 5.65
N GLY A 93 -5.53 -3.66 5.05
CA GLY A 93 -4.24 -3.39 5.66
C GLY A 93 -3.96 -1.90 5.84
N ASP A 94 -4.45 -1.06 4.93
CA ASP A 94 -4.26 0.39 5.01
C ASP A 94 -4.98 1.00 6.21
N VAL A 95 -6.22 0.57 6.46
CA VAL A 95 -6.99 0.97 7.65
C VAL A 95 -6.31 0.47 8.93
N ILE A 96 -5.82 -0.78 8.93
CA ILE A 96 -5.09 -1.35 10.07
C ILE A 96 -3.79 -0.59 10.30
N GLY A 97 -3.03 -0.28 9.25
CA GLY A 97 -1.79 0.50 9.32
C GLY A 97 -2.01 1.88 9.93
N ALA A 98 -3.03 2.61 9.47
CA ALA A 98 -3.39 3.91 10.04
C ALA A 98 -3.82 3.80 11.52
N ARG A 99 -4.60 2.77 11.87
CA ARG A 99 -5.00 2.52 13.25
C ARG A 99 -3.82 2.19 14.15
N MET A 100 -2.87 1.37 13.69
CA MET A 100 -1.67 1.02 14.46
C MET A 100 -0.79 2.24 14.70
N LEU A 101 -0.60 3.12 13.70
CA LEU A 101 0.08 4.40 13.90
C LEU A 101 -0.63 5.27 14.93
N HIS A 102 -1.96 5.31 14.91
CA HIS A 102 -2.73 6.04 15.91
C HIS A 102 -2.53 5.47 17.32
N LEU A 103 -2.55 4.16 17.47
CA LEU A 103 -2.26 3.48 18.75
C LEU A 103 -0.81 3.71 19.23
N ALA A 104 0.13 3.92 18.30
CA ALA A 104 1.51 4.30 18.60
C ALA A 104 1.67 5.80 18.96
N GLY A 105 0.55 6.55 19.09
CA GLY A 105 0.54 7.95 19.55
C GLY A 105 0.44 9.00 18.43
N VAL A 106 0.42 8.60 17.15
CA VAL A 106 0.22 9.54 16.04
C VAL A 106 -1.25 10.01 16.01
N ARG A 107 -1.49 11.29 15.78
CA ARG A 107 -2.87 11.80 15.64
C ARG A 107 -3.60 11.08 14.51
N GLY A 108 -4.86 10.68 14.72
CA GLY A 108 -5.62 9.86 13.79
C GLY A 108 -5.70 10.45 12.38
N ALA A 109 -5.92 11.77 12.26
CA ALA A 109 -5.92 12.46 10.96
C ALA A 109 -4.55 12.40 10.27
N GLU A 110 -3.45 12.54 11.00
CA GLU A 110 -2.08 12.43 10.44
C GLU A 110 -1.76 10.99 10.04
N ALA A 111 -2.16 10.01 10.86
CA ALA A 111 -1.99 8.60 10.55
C ALA A 111 -2.74 8.22 9.26
N GLY A 112 -4.00 8.63 9.13
CA GLY A 112 -4.78 8.42 7.92
C GLY A 112 -4.19 9.15 6.70
N ALA A 113 -3.81 10.43 6.87
CA ALA A 113 -3.20 11.20 5.79
C ALA A 113 -1.88 10.60 5.30
N SER A 114 -1.04 10.08 6.20
CA SER A 114 0.23 9.44 5.83
C SER A 114 0.00 8.22 4.95
N VAL A 115 -0.99 7.39 5.27
CA VAL A 115 -1.36 6.22 4.45
C VAL A 115 -1.87 6.63 3.07
N VAL A 116 -2.74 7.64 3.00
CA VAL A 116 -3.30 8.12 1.74
C VAL A 116 -2.22 8.70 0.82
N VAL A 117 -1.31 9.49 1.37
CA VAL A 117 -0.20 10.06 0.60
C VAL A 117 0.79 8.97 0.18
N ASP A 118 1.10 8.02 1.05
CA ASP A 118 1.93 6.85 0.75
C ASP A 118 1.37 6.05 -0.43
N LEU A 119 0.07 5.76 -0.43
CA LEU A 119 -0.60 5.10 -1.57
C LEU A 119 -0.50 5.91 -2.86
N THR A 120 -0.69 7.23 -2.77
CA THR A 120 -0.61 8.11 -3.94
C THR A 120 0.79 8.10 -4.55
N LEU A 121 1.82 8.19 -3.71
CA LEU A 121 3.21 8.15 -4.14
C LEU A 121 3.59 6.77 -4.69
N SER A 122 3.12 5.68 -4.05
CA SER A 122 3.32 4.32 -4.56
C SER A 122 2.74 4.14 -5.96
N VAL A 123 1.50 4.61 -6.20
CA VAL A 123 0.88 4.56 -7.53
C VAL A 123 1.64 5.45 -8.53
N ALA A 124 2.10 6.63 -8.11
CA ALA A 124 2.89 7.51 -8.96
C ALA A 124 4.22 6.87 -9.37
N THR A 125 4.96 6.30 -8.41
CA THR A 125 6.22 5.60 -8.67
C THR A 125 6.00 4.37 -9.56
N GLN A 126 4.95 3.58 -9.30
CA GLN A 126 4.59 2.43 -10.15
C GLN A 126 4.25 2.87 -11.58
N THR A 127 3.54 3.98 -11.74
CA THR A 127 3.23 4.55 -13.06
C THR A 127 4.49 4.96 -13.79
N LEU A 128 5.41 5.66 -13.12
CA LEU A 128 6.71 6.06 -13.71
C LEU A 128 7.54 4.84 -14.11
N PHE A 129 7.60 3.82 -13.26
CA PHE A 129 8.30 2.57 -13.57
C PHE A 129 7.69 1.85 -14.78
N THR A 130 6.36 1.79 -14.85
CA THR A 130 5.65 1.20 -16.01
C THR A 130 5.94 1.99 -17.29
N LEU A 131 5.98 3.32 -17.21
CA LEU A 131 6.34 4.19 -18.33
C LEU A 131 7.77 3.95 -18.82
N ALA A 132 8.72 3.88 -17.89
CA ALA A 132 10.11 3.61 -18.20
C ALA A 132 10.27 2.23 -18.86
N GLY A 133 9.60 1.20 -18.32
CA GLY A 133 9.58 -0.15 -18.91
C GLY A 133 8.96 -0.20 -20.29
N ALA A 134 7.86 0.52 -20.50
CA ALA A 134 7.20 0.63 -21.79
C ALA A 134 8.09 1.34 -22.83
N ALA A 135 8.74 2.45 -22.42
CA ALA A 135 9.67 3.16 -23.28
C ALA A 135 10.88 2.28 -23.67
N LEU A 136 11.42 1.54 -22.70
CA LEU A 136 12.53 0.61 -22.94
C LEU A 136 12.11 -0.53 -23.88
N LEU A 137 10.92 -1.09 -23.69
CA LEU A 137 10.37 -2.12 -24.58
C LEU A 137 10.27 -1.62 -26.01
N LEU A 138 9.72 -0.43 -26.23
CA LEU A 138 9.59 0.18 -27.56
C LEU A 138 10.94 0.55 -28.18
N ALA A 139 11.95 0.87 -27.35
CA ALA A 139 13.30 1.21 -27.82
C ALA A 139 14.13 -0.03 -28.23
N LEU A 140 13.92 -1.17 -27.53
CA LEU A 140 14.72 -2.38 -27.73
C LEU A 140 14.08 -3.37 -28.72
N PHE A 141 12.77 -3.31 -28.91
CA PHE A 141 12.02 -4.22 -29.76
C PHE A 141 11.30 -3.43 -30.85
N GLU A 142 11.41 -3.90 -32.11
CA GLU A 142 10.66 -3.35 -33.24
C GLU A 142 9.18 -3.78 -33.15
N ALA A 143 8.47 -3.24 -32.15
CA ALA A 143 7.10 -3.62 -31.82
C ALA A 143 6.09 -2.63 -32.44
N GLU A 144 6.09 -2.49 -33.78
CA GLU A 144 5.24 -1.53 -34.51
C GLU A 144 3.75 -1.63 -34.14
N GLY A 145 3.23 -2.83 -33.86
CA GLY A 145 1.84 -3.04 -33.44
C GLY A 145 1.53 -2.72 -31.99
N MET A 146 2.53 -2.54 -31.11
CA MET A 146 2.36 -2.32 -29.68
C MET A 146 2.38 -0.84 -29.26
N ILE A 147 2.76 0.06 -30.14
CA ILE A 147 2.88 1.49 -29.84
C ILE A 147 1.55 2.08 -29.35
N TRP A 148 0.48 1.84 -30.06
CA TRP A 148 -0.85 2.39 -29.71
C TRP A 148 -1.44 1.84 -28.41
N PRO A 149 -1.44 0.52 -28.13
CA PRO A 149 -1.85 -0.03 -26.84
C PRO A 149 -1.01 0.50 -25.68
N VAL A 150 0.31 0.63 -25.84
CA VAL A 150 1.21 1.15 -24.79
C VAL A 150 0.92 2.62 -24.53
N LEU A 151 0.81 3.47 -25.55
CA LEU A 151 0.49 4.88 -25.39
C LEU A 151 -0.91 5.07 -24.79
N GLY A 152 -1.91 4.32 -25.24
CA GLY A 152 -3.27 4.38 -24.71
C GLY A 152 -3.35 3.97 -23.25
N GLY A 153 -2.73 2.85 -22.87
CA GLY A 153 -2.67 2.37 -21.49
C GLY A 153 -1.94 3.35 -20.57
N THR A 154 -0.85 3.89 -21.05
CA THR A 154 -0.06 4.89 -20.33
C THR A 154 -0.82 6.20 -20.10
N ALA A 155 -1.46 6.72 -21.13
CA ALA A 155 -2.28 7.93 -21.04
C ALA A 155 -3.46 7.72 -20.07
N PHE A 156 -4.09 6.54 -20.10
CA PHE A 156 -5.15 6.17 -19.17
C PHE A 156 -4.66 6.16 -17.71
N LEU A 157 -3.53 5.51 -17.42
CA LEU A 157 -2.94 5.46 -16.08
C LEU A 157 -2.54 6.85 -15.58
N ALA A 158 -1.87 7.64 -16.41
CA ALA A 158 -1.47 9.01 -16.07
C ALA A 158 -2.67 9.92 -15.79
N SER A 159 -3.73 9.80 -16.61
CA SER A 159 -4.97 10.57 -16.43
C SER A 159 -5.69 10.16 -15.14
N GLY A 160 -5.75 8.85 -14.85
CA GLY A 160 -6.33 8.32 -13.61
C GLY A 160 -5.58 8.82 -12.36
N LEU A 161 -4.25 8.78 -12.39
CA LEU A 161 -3.42 9.28 -11.30
C LEU A 161 -3.60 10.80 -11.11
N ALA A 162 -3.55 11.57 -12.19
CA ALA A 162 -3.76 13.01 -12.15
C ALA A 162 -5.15 13.37 -11.59
N GLY A 163 -6.20 12.68 -12.05
CA GLY A 163 -7.56 12.83 -11.54
C GLY A 163 -7.64 12.51 -10.05
N PHE A 164 -7.03 11.43 -9.60
CA PHE A 164 -7.00 11.03 -8.20
C PHE A 164 -6.31 12.08 -7.31
N VAL A 165 -5.15 12.59 -7.73
CA VAL A 165 -4.43 13.66 -7.01
C VAL A 165 -5.25 14.94 -6.93
N VAL A 166 -5.91 15.32 -8.04
CA VAL A 166 -6.78 16.51 -8.07
C VAL A 166 -7.96 16.36 -7.10
N VAL A 167 -8.61 15.21 -7.10
CA VAL A 167 -9.75 14.93 -6.21
C VAL A 167 -9.30 14.92 -4.74
N GLN A 168 -8.15 14.34 -4.43
CA GLN A 168 -7.57 14.41 -3.08
C GLN A 168 -7.32 15.85 -2.61
N ARG A 169 -6.74 16.68 -3.48
CA ARG A 169 -6.48 18.10 -3.16
C ARG A 169 -7.76 18.93 -2.99
N ARG A 170 -8.84 18.56 -3.66
CA ARG A 170 -10.14 19.24 -3.58
C ARG A 170 -11.00 18.82 -2.39
N GLY A 171 -10.57 17.88 -1.57
CA GLY A 171 -11.30 17.43 -0.38
C GLY A 171 -12.13 16.15 -0.63
N LEU A 172 -11.44 15.13 -1.14
CA LEU A 172 -12.01 13.80 -1.40
C LEU A 172 -12.77 13.24 -0.20
N PHE A 173 -12.17 13.35 1.00
CA PHE A 173 -12.72 12.73 2.20
C PHE A 173 -13.98 13.43 2.69
N ARG A 174 -14.06 14.74 2.53
CA ARG A 174 -15.28 15.50 2.80
C ARG A 174 -16.41 15.14 1.83
N PHE A 175 -16.07 14.95 0.55
CA PHE A 175 -17.04 14.49 -0.45
C PHE A 175 -17.54 13.07 -0.14
N LEU A 176 -16.64 12.14 0.14
CA LEU A 176 -16.96 10.76 0.50
C LEU A 176 -17.77 10.67 1.79
N ALA A 177 -17.43 11.46 2.81
CA ALA A 177 -18.17 11.49 4.08
C ALA A 177 -19.62 11.92 3.89
N ARG A 178 -19.87 12.89 3.00
CA ARG A 178 -21.24 13.36 2.71
C ARG A 178 -22.09 12.35 1.93
N HIS A 179 -21.48 11.50 1.11
CA HIS A 179 -22.19 10.61 0.20
C HIS A 179 -22.21 9.15 0.66
N LEU A 180 -21.33 8.77 1.60
CA LEU A 180 -21.16 7.39 2.09
C LEU A 180 -21.33 7.31 3.62
N GLU A 181 -22.39 7.88 4.16
CA GLU A 181 -22.66 7.90 5.62
C GLU A 181 -22.62 6.52 6.27
N THR A 182 -22.96 5.47 5.54
CA THR A 182 -23.03 4.09 6.04
C THR A 182 -21.69 3.32 6.02
N ALA A 183 -20.74 3.68 5.16
CA ALA A 183 -19.49 2.94 4.98
C ALA A 183 -18.30 3.53 5.78
N SER A 184 -18.41 4.79 6.20
CA SER A 184 -17.29 5.55 6.79
C SER A 184 -17.20 5.48 8.31
N GLY A 185 -18.19 4.93 9.01
CA GLY A 185 -18.28 4.96 10.47
C GLY A 185 -17.09 4.37 11.22
N GLY A 186 -16.45 3.35 10.66
CA GLY A 186 -15.28 2.72 11.29
C GLY A 186 -13.98 3.49 11.12
N MET A 187 -13.79 4.18 9.99
CA MET A 187 -12.55 4.93 9.70
C MET A 187 -12.60 6.33 10.30
N LEU A 188 -13.76 6.99 10.26
CA LEU A 188 -13.95 8.31 10.85
C LEU A 188 -13.85 8.30 12.38
N ALA A 189 -14.17 7.19 13.03
CA ALA A 189 -14.13 7.07 14.48
C ALA A 189 -12.75 7.32 15.09
N PHE A 190 -11.64 7.00 14.40
CA PHE A 190 -10.29 7.28 14.90
C PHE A 190 -9.61 8.47 14.19
N VAL A 191 -10.06 8.85 13.00
CA VAL A 191 -9.54 10.00 12.23
C VAL A 191 -10.09 11.34 12.76
N GLY A 192 -11.26 11.30 13.43
CA GLY A 192 -11.93 12.48 13.99
C GLY A 192 -12.93 13.09 13.01
N SER A 193 -12.48 13.72 11.93
CA SER A 193 -13.37 14.26 10.90
C SER A 193 -12.74 14.18 9.48
N ALA A 194 -13.59 14.19 8.46
CA ALA A 194 -13.13 14.21 7.07
C ALA A 194 -12.36 15.51 6.75
N GLU A 195 -12.75 16.62 7.36
CA GLU A 195 -12.07 17.91 7.23
C GLU A 195 -10.65 17.87 7.83
N ALA A 196 -10.48 17.23 8.99
CA ALA A 196 -9.18 17.06 9.62
C ALA A 196 -8.25 16.20 8.75
N LEU A 197 -8.79 15.15 8.12
CA LEU A 197 -8.05 14.30 7.20
C LEU A 197 -7.65 15.07 5.93
N ASP A 198 -8.57 15.79 5.30
CA ASP A 198 -8.29 16.62 4.12
C ASP A 198 -7.22 17.69 4.42
N ALA A 199 -7.29 18.32 5.60
CA ALA A 199 -6.29 19.30 6.04
C ALA A 199 -4.92 18.64 6.26
N ALA A 200 -4.88 17.45 6.87
CA ALA A 200 -3.64 16.70 7.09
C ALA A 200 -3.01 16.24 5.77
N VAL A 201 -3.79 15.75 4.81
CA VAL A 201 -3.32 15.38 3.46
C VAL A 201 -2.69 16.60 2.76
N ARG A 202 -3.37 17.74 2.77
CA ARG A 202 -2.80 18.99 2.20
C ARG A 202 -1.50 19.41 2.90
N ALA A 203 -1.43 19.28 4.23
CA ALA A 203 -0.24 19.60 4.99
C ALA A 203 0.96 18.71 4.64
N VAL A 204 0.74 17.43 4.36
CA VAL A 204 1.80 16.51 3.89
C VAL A 204 2.25 16.90 2.48
N HIS A 205 1.32 17.19 1.56
CA HIS A 205 1.66 17.63 0.20
C HIS A 205 2.39 18.98 0.17
N ALA A 206 2.23 19.85 1.17
CA ALA A 206 2.95 21.10 1.29
C ALA A 206 4.42 20.94 1.75
N ARG A 207 4.87 19.69 2.04
CA ARG A 207 6.24 19.39 2.51
C ARG A 207 7.04 18.66 1.44
N PRO A 208 7.72 19.36 0.53
CA PRO A 208 8.44 18.72 -0.58
C PRO A 208 9.49 17.72 -0.10
N ARG A 209 10.19 18.00 1.02
CA ARG A 209 11.19 17.08 1.57
C ARG A 209 10.61 15.73 2.02
N ALA A 210 9.40 15.71 2.58
CA ALA A 210 8.74 14.47 2.99
C ALA A 210 8.31 13.64 1.76
N LEU A 211 7.87 14.29 0.70
CA LEU A 211 7.50 13.64 -0.55
C LEU A 211 8.71 13.03 -1.26
N TRP A 212 9.82 13.75 -1.35
CA TRP A 212 11.07 13.23 -1.95
C TRP A 212 11.65 12.05 -1.16
N CYS A 213 11.58 12.08 0.16
CA CYS A 213 12.03 10.97 1.02
C CYS A 213 11.22 9.68 0.79
N ASN A 214 9.97 9.80 0.33
CA ASN A 214 9.09 8.65 0.07
C ASN A 214 9.12 8.20 -1.40
N ALA A 215 9.49 9.06 -2.33
CA ALA A 215 9.50 8.77 -3.77
C ALA A 215 10.84 8.18 -4.27
N GLY A 216 11.90 8.22 -3.46
CA GLY A 216 13.23 7.69 -3.76
C GLY A 216 13.53 6.42 -3.01
#